data_378060c707b4cac930bf131d3ee6cbb3
#
_entry.id   378060c707b4cac930bf131d3ee6cbb3
#
_cell.length_a   1.000
_cell.length_b   1.000
_cell.length_c   1.000
_cell.angle_alpha   90.00
_cell.angle_beta   90.00
_cell.angle_gamma   90.00
#
_symmetry.space_group_name_H-M   'P 1'
#
loop_
_entity.id
_entity.type
_entity.pdbx_description
1 polymer ?
#
loop_
_entity_poly.entity_id
_entity_poly.type
_entity_poly.pdbx_seq_one_letter_code
_entity_poly.pdbx_strand_id
1 'polypeptide(L)'
;MSVIARARSGGLHKVSESYKKSRFALLAEHPLSTYYLIMGSTLLLLGLGLVMVLSASSVESVRVFGSAYTLAQRQALFAVGGAIALIFAARSSIQFWRKSAWVFLAIAFGLLLAVLVIGVEVAGQKNWIEIFGPFRLQPSEFAKLALVIWGAEVLTRKDRHIPTWRNILVPIVPVAVIMMILVLLEGDFGNTLMLAAILCGILFAAGIPVRLFAIFGAVGFFAVWALTLAAPYRMERITNWLDPESDRLGFGWQVSQGQYALGTGGVWGVGLGGSREKWGSLPEAHTDFIFPVIGEELGLVGTSAVLLLFGILAFSIFRLSRNSKEPFVRLAAAGVGSWIVIQAVINIGAVLGLLPVTGVPLPLVSYGGSSLVPTLISIGMLLACARNEPGARRIIRRRQTAAAMRRR
;
A
#
# COMPACT_ATOMS: atom_id res chain seq x y z
N MET A 1 39.44 -27.55 -55.66
CA MET A 1 39.73 -27.54 -54.21
C MET A 1 39.36 -26.14 -53.62
N SER A 2 38.06 -25.80 -53.45
CA SER A 2 37.67 -24.51 -52.80
C SER A 2 36.22 -24.44 -52.30
N VAL A 3 35.54 -25.57 -52.04
CA VAL A 3 34.14 -25.55 -51.57
C VAL A 3 33.98 -26.11 -50.13
N ILE A 4 35.01 -26.77 -49.58
CA ILE A 4 34.92 -27.46 -48.27
C ILE A 4 35.34 -26.54 -47.07
N ALA A 5 35.93 -25.37 -47.31
CA ALA A 5 36.45 -24.51 -46.24
C ALA A 5 35.42 -23.50 -45.67
N ARG A 6 34.21 -23.34 -46.23
CA ARG A 6 33.21 -22.33 -45.79
C ARG A 6 32.13 -22.84 -44.85
N ALA A 7 32.08 -24.15 -44.57
CA ALA A 7 31.02 -24.71 -43.71
C ALA A 7 31.41 -24.89 -42.23
N ARG A 8 32.66 -24.58 -41.84
CA ARG A 8 33.12 -24.78 -40.44
C ARG A 8 33.24 -23.52 -39.59
N SER A 9 33.13 -22.32 -40.15
CA SER A 9 33.21 -21.07 -39.36
C SER A 9 31.86 -20.50 -38.87
N GLY A 10 30.74 -21.02 -39.40
CA GLY A 10 29.39 -20.55 -39.00
C GLY A 10 28.78 -21.25 -37.76
N GLY A 11 29.38 -22.39 -37.34
CA GLY A 11 28.80 -23.20 -36.25
C GLY A 11 29.32 -22.88 -34.85
N LEU A 12 30.46 -22.21 -34.71
CA LEU A 12 31.10 -21.96 -33.41
C LEU A 12 30.75 -20.60 -32.77
N HIS A 13 30.08 -19.70 -33.49
CA HIS A 13 29.66 -18.42 -32.95
C HIS A 13 28.28 -18.43 -32.32
N LYS A 14 27.50 -19.50 -32.43
CA LYS A 14 26.15 -19.63 -31.80
C LYS A 14 26.13 -20.33 -30.45
N VAL A 15 27.25 -20.82 -29.95
CA VAL A 15 27.29 -21.59 -28.67
C VAL A 15 27.87 -20.76 -27.52
N SER A 16 28.38 -19.55 -27.78
CA SER A 16 29.08 -18.70 -26.77
C SER A 16 28.22 -17.64 -26.09
N GLU A 17 26.95 -17.46 -26.43
CA GLU A 17 26.04 -16.54 -25.74
C GLU A 17 25.05 -17.23 -24.77
N SER A 18 25.39 -18.38 -24.25
CA SER A 18 24.80 -18.84 -23.02
C SER A 18 25.42 -18.02 -21.86
N TYR A 19 25.08 -16.74 -21.81
CA TYR A 19 25.32 -15.91 -20.64
C TYR A 19 24.88 -16.71 -19.43
N LYS A 20 25.79 -16.97 -18.50
CA LYS A 20 25.47 -17.47 -17.14
C LYS A 20 24.47 -16.52 -16.54
N LYS A 21 23.17 -16.72 -16.77
CA LYS A 21 22.12 -15.99 -16.09
C LYS A 21 22.44 -16.08 -14.62
N SER A 22 22.64 -14.95 -13.98
CA SER A 22 22.87 -14.87 -12.54
C SER A 22 21.83 -15.74 -11.84
N ARG A 23 22.20 -16.44 -10.76
CA ARG A 23 21.24 -17.21 -9.93
C ARG A 23 20.01 -16.37 -9.56
N PHE A 24 20.18 -15.07 -9.40
CA PHE A 24 19.12 -14.10 -9.19
C PHE A 24 18.16 -13.99 -10.40
N ALA A 25 18.67 -13.97 -11.63
CA ALA A 25 17.84 -13.93 -12.82
C ALA A 25 17.02 -15.22 -12.98
N LEU A 26 17.61 -16.39 -12.67
CA LEU A 26 16.92 -17.68 -12.68
C LEU A 26 15.82 -17.76 -11.59
N LEU A 27 16.08 -17.23 -10.40
CA LEU A 27 15.09 -17.12 -9.33
C LEU A 27 13.97 -16.14 -9.70
N ALA A 28 14.31 -15.05 -10.37
CA ALA A 28 13.33 -14.07 -10.83
C ALA A 28 12.44 -14.62 -11.97
N GLU A 29 12.95 -15.51 -12.82
CA GLU A 29 12.19 -16.16 -13.89
C GLU A 29 11.30 -17.33 -13.40
N HIS A 30 11.45 -17.77 -12.15
CA HIS A 30 10.63 -18.85 -11.61
C HIS A 30 9.15 -18.40 -11.53
N PRO A 31 8.20 -19.22 -12.02
CA PRO A 31 6.78 -18.81 -12.09
C PRO A 31 6.12 -18.48 -10.77
N LEU A 32 6.64 -18.95 -9.63
CA LEU A 32 6.16 -18.63 -8.28
C LEU A 32 6.95 -17.50 -7.61
N SER A 33 7.94 -16.90 -8.28
CA SER A 33 8.76 -15.84 -7.66
C SER A 33 7.93 -14.63 -7.25
N THR A 34 6.99 -14.19 -8.09
CA THR A 34 6.08 -13.09 -7.78
C THR A 34 5.28 -13.37 -6.49
N TYR A 35 4.75 -14.59 -6.34
CA TYR A 35 4.04 -15.01 -5.14
C TYR A 35 4.93 -14.94 -3.88
N TYR A 36 6.15 -15.51 -3.95
CA TYR A 36 7.05 -15.53 -2.79
C TYR A 36 7.63 -14.17 -2.46
N LEU A 37 7.87 -13.31 -3.44
CA LEU A 37 8.34 -11.95 -3.21
C LEU A 37 7.27 -11.08 -2.53
N ILE A 38 6.00 -11.14 -3.00
CA ILE A 38 4.89 -10.44 -2.34
C ILE A 38 4.72 -10.95 -0.91
N MET A 39 4.67 -12.27 -0.71
CA MET A 39 4.48 -12.86 0.62
C MET A 39 5.64 -12.51 1.55
N GLY A 40 6.89 -12.70 1.09
CA GLY A 40 8.09 -12.47 1.90
C GLY A 40 8.25 -11.01 2.31
N SER A 41 8.12 -10.05 1.38
CA SER A 41 8.19 -8.63 1.72
C SER A 41 7.05 -8.20 2.64
N THR A 42 5.83 -8.72 2.45
CA THR A 42 4.69 -8.45 3.34
C THR A 42 4.95 -8.96 4.76
N LEU A 43 5.41 -10.21 4.91
CA LEU A 43 5.68 -10.79 6.23
C LEU A 43 6.83 -10.09 6.95
N LEU A 44 7.89 -9.70 6.21
CA LEU A 44 9.01 -8.97 6.80
C LEU A 44 8.61 -7.55 7.22
N LEU A 45 7.85 -6.82 6.39
CA LEU A 45 7.32 -5.50 6.77
C LEU A 45 6.38 -5.59 7.97
N LEU A 46 5.47 -6.56 7.99
CA LEU A 46 4.55 -6.78 9.10
C LEU A 46 5.29 -7.15 10.39
N GLY A 47 6.26 -8.07 10.31
CA GLY A 47 7.07 -8.47 11.46
C GLY A 47 7.88 -7.30 12.04
N LEU A 48 8.56 -6.54 11.17
CA LEU A 48 9.27 -5.33 11.57
C LEU A 48 8.29 -4.30 12.16
N GLY A 49 7.12 -4.11 11.54
CA GLY A 49 6.09 -3.21 12.05
C GLY A 49 5.61 -3.58 13.45
N LEU A 50 5.39 -4.86 13.75
CA LEU A 50 4.97 -5.31 15.08
C LEU A 50 6.04 -5.02 16.15
N VAL A 51 7.32 -5.26 15.84
CA VAL A 51 8.43 -4.94 16.74
C VAL A 51 8.53 -3.43 16.96
N MET A 52 8.46 -2.65 15.90
CA MET A 52 8.59 -1.20 15.97
C MET A 52 7.39 -0.52 16.62
N VAL A 53 6.17 -1.03 16.40
CA VAL A 53 4.98 -0.55 17.12
C VAL A 53 5.12 -0.82 18.62
N LEU A 54 5.61 -1.99 19.03
CA LEU A 54 5.87 -2.26 20.44
C LEU A 54 6.86 -1.27 21.03
N SER A 55 7.95 -0.97 20.33
CA SER A 55 8.93 0.00 20.79
C SER A 55 8.37 1.42 20.84
N ALA A 56 7.83 1.90 19.71
CA ALA A 56 7.36 3.27 19.57
C ALA A 56 6.15 3.61 20.44
N SER A 57 5.24 2.63 20.67
CA SER A 57 4.03 2.87 21.46
C SER A 57 4.21 2.66 22.97
N SER A 58 5.33 2.10 23.42
CA SER A 58 5.52 1.66 24.81
C SER A 58 5.31 2.79 25.82
N VAL A 59 5.84 3.98 25.56
CA VAL A 59 5.76 5.14 26.47
C VAL A 59 4.32 5.68 26.52
N GLU A 60 3.70 5.90 25.36
CA GLU A 60 2.32 6.39 25.27
C GLU A 60 1.34 5.37 25.88
N SER A 61 1.59 4.08 25.67
CA SER A 61 0.77 3.00 26.20
C SER A 61 0.82 2.97 27.75
N VAL A 62 1.98 3.22 28.37
CA VAL A 62 2.10 3.36 29.85
C VAL A 62 1.33 4.61 30.31
N ARG A 63 1.49 5.72 29.62
CA ARG A 63 0.87 6.98 29.99
C ARG A 63 -0.65 6.91 29.97
N VAL A 64 -1.25 6.29 28.93
CA VAL A 64 -2.71 6.26 28.72
C VAL A 64 -3.36 5.07 29.43
N PHE A 65 -2.72 3.89 29.43
CA PHE A 65 -3.30 2.62 29.88
C PHE A 65 -2.62 2.00 31.10
N GLY A 66 -1.53 2.60 31.59
CA GLY A 66 -0.76 2.05 32.71
C GLY A 66 0.09 0.80 32.37
N SER A 67 0.12 0.37 31.10
CA SER A 67 0.86 -0.81 30.64
C SER A 67 1.55 -0.53 29.30
N ALA A 68 2.82 -0.86 29.17
CA ALA A 68 3.61 -0.67 27.95
C ALA A 68 3.12 -1.52 26.75
N TYR A 69 2.34 -2.56 27.01
CA TYR A 69 2.01 -3.57 26.01
C TYR A 69 0.63 -3.40 25.39
N THR A 70 -0.25 -2.53 25.94
CA THR A 70 -1.67 -2.45 25.53
C THR A 70 -1.85 -2.13 24.04
N LEU A 71 -1.15 -1.12 23.52
CA LEU A 71 -1.22 -0.76 22.11
C LEU A 71 -0.62 -1.85 21.21
N ALA A 72 0.53 -2.41 21.60
CA ALA A 72 1.15 -3.50 20.85
C ALA A 72 0.29 -4.77 20.82
N GLN A 73 -0.40 -5.11 21.92
CA GLN A 73 -1.35 -6.23 21.97
C GLN A 73 -2.54 -6.01 21.02
N ARG A 74 -3.09 -4.79 20.98
CA ARG A 74 -4.15 -4.43 20.02
C ARG A 74 -3.66 -4.59 18.59
N GLN A 75 -2.46 -4.09 18.26
CA GLN A 75 -1.87 -4.25 16.94
C GLN A 75 -1.63 -5.73 16.61
N ALA A 76 -1.15 -6.54 17.56
CA ALA A 76 -0.98 -7.98 17.37
C ALA A 76 -2.31 -8.69 17.07
N LEU A 77 -3.39 -8.33 17.76
CA LEU A 77 -4.74 -8.87 17.47
C LEU A 77 -5.20 -8.52 16.06
N PHE A 78 -5.01 -7.26 15.62
CA PHE A 78 -5.30 -6.86 14.24
C PHE A 78 -4.41 -7.58 13.23
N ALA A 79 -3.13 -7.79 13.55
CA ALA A 79 -2.20 -8.53 12.69
C ALA A 79 -2.61 -10.00 12.55
N VAL A 80 -3.03 -10.66 13.62
CA VAL A 80 -3.55 -12.03 13.59
C VAL A 80 -4.84 -12.10 12.78
N GLY A 81 -5.81 -11.22 13.05
CA GLY A 81 -7.05 -11.14 12.28
C GLY A 81 -6.80 -10.86 10.80
N GLY A 82 -5.91 -9.92 10.51
CA GLY A 82 -5.48 -9.58 9.15
C GLY A 82 -4.74 -10.72 8.45
N ALA A 83 -3.88 -11.47 9.17
CA ALA A 83 -3.20 -12.65 8.62
C ALA A 83 -4.20 -13.77 8.29
N ILE A 84 -5.20 -14.00 9.14
CA ILE A 84 -6.29 -14.93 8.85
C ILE A 84 -7.05 -14.47 7.59
N ALA A 85 -7.42 -13.20 7.51
CA ALA A 85 -8.09 -12.62 6.35
C ALA A 85 -7.23 -12.72 5.07
N LEU A 86 -5.92 -12.46 5.15
CA LEU A 86 -4.96 -12.65 4.06
C LEU A 86 -4.96 -14.11 3.57
N ILE A 87 -4.92 -15.08 4.49
CA ILE A 87 -4.92 -16.51 4.13
C ILE A 87 -6.22 -16.88 3.41
N PHE A 88 -7.38 -16.44 3.90
CA PHE A 88 -8.66 -16.65 3.22
C PHE A 88 -8.67 -15.97 1.84
N ALA A 89 -8.25 -14.73 1.76
CA ALA A 89 -8.13 -13.98 0.52
C ALA A 89 -7.19 -14.67 -0.49
N ALA A 90 -6.04 -15.16 -0.04
CA ALA A 90 -5.06 -15.86 -0.88
C ALA A 90 -5.56 -17.25 -1.36
N ARG A 91 -6.49 -17.86 -0.64
CA ARG A 91 -7.12 -19.15 -1.03
C ARG A 91 -8.35 -18.97 -1.91
N SER A 92 -8.93 -17.77 -1.94
CA SER A 92 -10.15 -17.49 -2.72
C SER A 92 -9.87 -17.55 -4.23
N SER A 93 -10.93 -17.70 -5.02
CA SER A 93 -10.85 -17.69 -6.47
C SER A 93 -10.95 -16.27 -7.02
N ILE A 94 -10.35 -16.00 -8.19
CA ILE A 94 -10.52 -14.72 -8.89
C ILE A 94 -12.01 -14.44 -9.18
N GLN A 95 -12.78 -15.49 -9.47
CA GLN A 95 -14.22 -15.35 -9.70
C GLN A 95 -14.99 -14.89 -8.47
N PHE A 96 -14.54 -15.28 -7.27
CA PHE A 96 -15.13 -14.78 -6.01
C PHE A 96 -15.00 -13.25 -5.95
N TRP A 97 -13.81 -12.70 -6.15
CA TRP A 97 -13.55 -11.26 -6.14
C TRP A 97 -14.37 -10.51 -7.18
N ARG A 98 -14.47 -11.08 -8.38
CA ARG A 98 -15.26 -10.50 -9.48
C ARG A 98 -16.75 -10.48 -9.19
N LYS A 99 -17.30 -11.57 -8.66
CA LYS A 99 -18.73 -11.66 -8.32
C LYS A 99 -19.12 -10.79 -7.13
N SER A 100 -18.23 -10.67 -6.13
CA SER A 100 -18.47 -9.85 -4.93
C SER A 100 -18.19 -8.36 -5.10
N ALA A 101 -17.68 -7.92 -6.26
CA ALA A 101 -17.27 -6.53 -6.51
C ALA A 101 -18.36 -5.50 -6.18
N TRP A 102 -19.60 -5.74 -6.58
CA TRP A 102 -20.73 -4.86 -6.28
C TRP A 102 -21.14 -4.88 -4.80
N VAL A 103 -20.97 -6.01 -4.13
CA VAL A 103 -21.22 -6.12 -2.69
C VAL A 103 -20.19 -5.31 -1.91
N PHE A 104 -18.89 -5.39 -2.27
CA PHE A 104 -17.85 -4.57 -1.67
C PHE A 104 -18.13 -3.09 -1.85
N LEU A 105 -18.53 -2.68 -3.05
CA LEU A 105 -18.88 -1.28 -3.33
C LEU A 105 -20.08 -0.83 -2.50
N ALA A 106 -21.16 -1.63 -2.44
CA ALA A 106 -22.35 -1.28 -1.67
C ALA A 106 -22.05 -1.15 -0.16
N ILE A 107 -21.25 -2.07 0.40
CA ILE A 107 -20.80 -2.00 1.78
C ILE A 107 -19.94 -0.74 2.01
N ALA A 108 -19.02 -0.43 1.09
CA ALA A 108 -18.19 0.77 1.20
C ALA A 108 -19.04 2.06 1.23
N PHE A 109 -20.00 2.20 0.32
CA PHE A 109 -20.92 3.34 0.34
C PHE A 109 -21.77 3.38 1.61
N GLY A 110 -22.29 2.23 2.07
CA GLY A 110 -23.04 2.14 3.32
C GLY A 110 -22.21 2.60 4.52
N LEU A 111 -20.95 2.19 4.61
CA LEU A 111 -20.03 2.59 5.68
C LEU A 111 -19.66 4.07 5.59
N LEU A 112 -19.36 4.61 4.39
CA LEU A 112 -19.05 6.02 4.19
C LEU A 112 -20.25 6.92 4.52
N LEU A 113 -21.46 6.52 4.21
CA LEU A 113 -22.66 7.25 4.60
C LEU A 113 -22.94 7.11 6.10
N ALA A 114 -22.72 5.93 6.68
CA ALA A 114 -22.92 5.70 8.09
C ALA A 114 -21.99 6.57 8.95
N VAL A 115 -20.71 6.72 8.59
CA VAL A 115 -19.76 7.52 9.38
C VAL A 115 -20.13 9.00 9.40
N LEU A 116 -20.76 9.54 8.37
CA LEU A 116 -21.24 10.93 8.38
C LEU A 116 -22.32 11.16 9.44
N VAL A 117 -23.12 10.11 9.73
CA VAL A 117 -24.22 10.18 10.71
C VAL A 117 -23.73 9.82 12.12
N ILE A 118 -23.17 8.60 12.27
CA ILE A 118 -22.81 8.01 13.56
C ILE A 118 -21.31 8.08 13.89
N GLY A 119 -20.51 8.71 13.03
CA GLY A 119 -19.07 8.79 13.21
C GLY A 119 -18.67 9.59 14.44
N VAL A 120 -17.56 9.16 15.05
CA VAL A 120 -16.91 9.83 16.18
C VAL A 120 -15.81 10.73 15.67
N GLU A 121 -15.73 11.91 16.24
CA GLU A 121 -14.69 12.89 15.91
C GLU A 121 -13.40 12.56 16.66
N VAL A 122 -12.30 12.43 15.90
CA VAL A 122 -10.95 12.22 16.44
C VAL A 122 -10.02 13.21 15.74
N ALA A 123 -9.29 13.99 16.49
CA ALA A 123 -8.35 15.01 15.96
C ALA A 123 -8.98 15.95 14.91
N GLY A 124 -10.24 16.36 15.13
CA GLY A 124 -10.97 17.27 14.24
C GLY A 124 -11.51 16.62 12.97
N GLN A 125 -11.51 15.28 12.87
CA GLN A 125 -12.03 14.52 11.74
C GLN A 125 -13.11 13.54 12.19
N LYS A 126 -14.26 13.52 11.51
CA LYS A 126 -15.37 12.61 11.80
C LYS A 126 -15.31 11.40 10.88
N ASN A 127 -14.26 10.57 11.02
CA ASN A 127 -13.92 9.48 10.10
C ASN A 127 -13.82 8.10 10.75
N TRP A 128 -14.26 7.96 12.01
CA TRP A 128 -14.22 6.70 12.75
C TRP A 128 -15.60 6.24 13.17
N ILE A 129 -15.88 4.95 13.05
CA ILE A 129 -17.05 4.28 13.62
C ILE A 129 -16.58 3.40 14.78
N GLU A 130 -17.13 3.60 15.97
CA GLU A 130 -16.91 2.72 17.11
C GLU A 130 -17.76 1.45 16.94
N ILE A 131 -17.08 0.28 16.87
CA ILE A 131 -17.79 -0.99 16.70
C ILE A 131 -18.04 -1.65 18.06
N PHE A 132 -16.97 -1.83 18.83
CA PHE A 132 -17.03 -2.48 20.12
C PHE A 132 -15.81 -2.12 20.97
N GLY A 133 -16.05 -1.50 22.12
CA GLY A 133 -15.00 -1.10 23.05
C GLY A 133 -13.91 -0.23 22.38
N PRO A 134 -12.63 -0.64 22.42
CA PRO A 134 -11.54 0.15 21.83
C PRO A 134 -11.38 -0.01 20.31
N PHE A 135 -12.22 -0.83 19.68
CA PHE A 135 -12.09 -1.12 18.25
C PHE A 135 -12.87 -0.10 17.42
N ARG A 136 -12.14 0.64 16.59
CA ARG A 136 -12.67 1.62 15.67
C ARG A 136 -12.43 1.18 14.23
N LEU A 137 -13.41 1.40 13.37
CA LEU A 137 -13.32 1.16 11.93
C LEU A 137 -13.26 2.51 11.22
N GLN A 138 -12.33 2.64 10.28
CA GLN A 138 -12.26 3.77 9.36
C GLN A 138 -12.83 3.33 7.99
N PRO A 139 -14.02 3.81 7.61
CA PRO A 139 -14.68 3.40 6.37
C PRO A 139 -13.87 3.65 5.10
N SER A 140 -13.10 4.74 5.07
CA SER A 140 -12.24 5.09 3.94
C SER A 140 -11.19 4.02 3.63
N GLU A 141 -10.71 3.27 4.63
CA GLU A 141 -9.78 2.15 4.43
C GLU A 141 -10.43 0.98 3.68
N PHE A 142 -11.67 0.67 4.02
CA PHE A 142 -12.45 -0.33 3.30
C PHE A 142 -12.86 0.14 1.90
N ALA A 143 -13.14 1.44 1.74
CA ALA A 143 -13.47 2.06 0.47
C ALA A 143 -12.34 1.92 -0.56
N LYS A 144 -11.06 2.02 -0.14
CA LYS A 144 -9.90 1.77 -1.01
C LYS A 144 -9.93 0.36 -1.61
N LEU A 145 -10.13 -0.64 -0.76
CA LEU A 145 -10.24 -2.03 -1.20
C LEU A 145 -11.43 -2.24 -2.17
N ALA A 146 -12.59 -1.68 -1.83
CA ALA A 146 -13.79 -1.75 -2.65
C ALA A 146 -13.61 -1.11 -4.03
N LEU A 147 -12.98 0.08 -4.10
CA LEU A 147 -12.68 0.77 -5.34
C LEU A 147 -11.76 -0.05 -6.25
N VAL A 148 -10.74 -0.71 -5.67
CA VAL A 148 -9.84 -1.60 -6.43
C VAL A 148 -10.62 -2.76 -7.04
N ILE A 149 -11.38 -3.49 -6.22
CA ILE A 149 -12.07 -4.71 -6.66
C ILE A 149 -13.15 -4.36 -7.70
N TRP A 150 -13.98 -3.37 -7.40
CA TRP A 150 -15.08 -2.97 -8.27
C TRP A 150 -14.58 -2.31 -9.55
N GLY A 151 -13.62 -1.39 -9.46
CA GLY A 151 -13.05 -0.72 -10.63
C GLY A 151 -12.39 -1.70 -11.59
N ALA A 152 -11.62 -2.68 -11.07
CA ALA A 152 -11.04 -3.74 -11.88
C ALA A 152 -12.11 -4.59 -12.58
N GLU A 153 -13.20 -4.97 -11.90
CA GLU A 153 -14.27 -5.79 -12.49
C GLU A 153 -15.07 -5.03 -13.55
N VAL A 154 -15.45 -3.77 -13.27
CA VAL A 154 -16.25 -2.98 -14.22
C VAL A 154 -15.49 -2.77 -15.53
N LEU A 155 -14.20 -2.45 -15.47
CA LEU A 155 -13.39 -2.27 -16.66
C LEU A 155 -13.12 -3.60 -17.37
N THR A 156 -12.96 -4.71 -16.64
CA THR A 156 -12.78 -6.05 -17.22
C THR A 156 -14.01 -6.47 -18.04
N ARG A 157 -15.23 -6.15 -17.58
CA ARG A 157 -16.46 -6.47 -18.35
C ARG A 157 -16.56 -5.70 -19.66
N LYS A 158 -15.99 -4.50 -19.72
CA LYS A 158 -16.03 -3.62 -20.89
C LYS A 158 -14.90 -3.86 -21.89
N ASP A 159 -13.83 -4.56 -21.52
CA ASP A 159 -12.64 -4.84 -22.36
C ASP A 159 -12.99 -5.66 -23.63
N ARG A 160 -14.20 -6.19 -23.75
CA ARG A 160 -14.70 -6.93 -24.93
C ARG A 160 -15.17 -6.03 -26.08
N HIS A 161 -15.31 -4.73 -25.87
CA HIS A 161 -15.73 -3.77 -26.88
C HIS A 161 -14.60 -2.77 -27.11
N ILE A 162 -14.40 -2.29 -28.35
CA ILE A 162 -13.34 -1.35 -28.73
C ILE A 162 -13.29 -0.22 -27.69
N PRO A 163 -12.19 -0.10 -26.90
CA PRO A 163 -12.16 0.83 -25.77
C PRO A 163 -11.96 2.24 -26.27
N THR A 164 -13.05 2.99 -26.41
CA THR A 164 -12.92 4.43 -26.40
C THR A 164 -12.65 4.87 -24.96
N TRP A 165 -11.74 5.83 -24.75
CA TRP A 165 -11.42 6.35 -23.42
C TRP A 165 -12.69 6.78 -22.62
N ARG A 166 -13.74 7.24 -23.32
CA ARG A 166 -15.05 7.55 -22.71
C ARG A 166 -15.70 6.35 -22.06
N ASN A 167 -15.64 5.17 -22.68
CA ASN A 167 -16.23 3.94 -22.14
C ASN A 167 -15.48 3.43 -20.89
N ILE A 168 -14.23 3.82 -20.71
CA ILE A 168 -13.44 3.52 -19.52
C ILE A 168 -13.76 4.53 -18.42
N LEU A 169 -13.79 5.84 -18.73
CA LEU A 169 -13.96 6.90 -17.74
C LEU A 169 -15.38 6.96 -17.16
N VAL A 170 -16.40 6.87 -18.02
CA VAL A 170 -17.82 7.05 -17.63
C VAL A 170 -18.26 6.15 -16.47
N PRO A 171 -17.92 4.87 -16.39
CA PRO A 171 -18.38 4.07 -15.25
C PRO A 171 -17.57 4.27 -13.96
N ILE A 172 -16.25 4.49 -14.05
CA ILE A 172 -15.38 4.44 -12.87
C ILE A 172 -15.19 5.81 -12.23
N VAL A 173 -15.03 6.87 -13.03
CA VAL A 173 -14.73 8.22 -12.52
C VAL A 173 -15.86 8.78 -11.67
N PRO A 174 -17.14 8.77 -12.09
CA PRO A 174 -18.21 9.30 -11.25
C PRO A 174 -18.32 8.63 -9.91
N VAL A 175 -18.22 7.29 -9.85
CA VAL A 175 -18.30 6.53 -8.61
C VAL A 175 -17.10 6.84 -7.70
N ALA A 176 -15.89 6.86 -8.26
CA ALA A 176 -14.71 7.23 -7.50
C ALA A 176 -14.76 8.67 -6.96
N VAL A 177 -15.27 9.62 -7.76
CA VAL A 177 -15.45 11.01 -7.34
C VAL A 177 -16.48 11.12 -6.20
N ILE A 178 -17.60 10.40 -6.27
CA ILE A 178 -18.58 10.38 -5.17
C ILE A 178 -17.94 9.82 -3.90
N MET A 179 -17.17 8.71 -4.00
CA MET A 179 -16.44 8.17 -2.85
C MET A 179 -15.45 9.19 -2.27
N MET A 180 -14.68 9.87 -3.13
CA MET A 180 -13.75 10.93 -2.71
C MET A 180 -14.47 12.10 -2.02
N ILE A 181 -15.62 12.53 -2.54
CA ILE A 181 -16.42 13.58 -1.91
C ILE A 181 -16.91 13.15 -0.53
N LEU A 182 -17.41 11.92 -0.37
CA LEU A 182 -17.85 11.41 0.92
C LEU A 182 -16.69 11.40 1.94
N VAL A 183 -15.51 10.94 1.55
CA VAL A 183 -14.31 10.92 2.40
C VAL A 183 -13.82 12.35 2.71
N LEU A 184 -13.95 13.29 1.77
CA LEU A 184 -13.66 14.72 2.03
C LEU A 184 -14.62 15.34 3.04
N LEU A 185 -15.89 14.95 3.03
CA LEU A 185 -16.89 15.41 4.01
C LEU A 185 -16.60 14.88 5.43
N GLU A 186 -15.91 13.75 5.55
CA GLU A 186 -15.37 13.23 6.82
C GLU A 186 -14.16 14.05 7.34
N GLY A 187 -13.62 14.95 6.54
CA GLY A 187 -12.39 15.69 6.81
C GLY A 187 -11.11 14.95 6.44
N ASP A 188 -11.20 13.75 5.87
CA ASP A 188 -10.06 12.88 5.58
C ASP A 188 -9.46 13.14 4.19
N PHE A 189 -8.59 14.15 4.15
CA PHE A 189 -7.90 14.52 2.91
C PHE A 189 -6.86 13.46 2.48
N GLY A 190 -6.18 12.84 3.43
CA GLY A 190 -5.16 11.82 3.16
C GLY A 190 -5.73 10.63 2.40
N ASN A 191 -6.83 10.04 2.90
CA ASN A 191 -7.47 8.91 2.21
C ASN A 191 -8.16 9.30 0.90
N THR A 192 -8.59 10.56 0.74
CA THR A 192 -9.07 11.05 -0.55
C THR A 192 -7.97 11.00 -1.61
N LEU A 193 -6.73 11.41 -1.28
CA LEU A 193 -5.57 11.27 -2.18
C LEU A 193 -5.28 9.81 -2.51
N MET A 194 -5.46 8.89 -1.55
CA MET A 194 -5.29 7.45 -1.80
C MET A 194 -6.32 6.92 -2.78
N LEU A 195 -7.59 7.31 -2.67
CA LEU A 195 -8.63 6.94 -3.64
C LEU A 195 -8.31 7.49 -5.04
N ALA A 196 -7.83 8.72 -5.15
CA ALA A 196 -7.36 9.30 -6.40
C ALA A 196 -6.17 8.52 -6.99
N ALA A 197 -5.20 8.14 -6.17
CA ALA A 197 -4.06 7.33 -6.58
C ALA A 197 -4.47 5.95 -7.10
N ILE A 198 -5.40 5.28 -6.42
CA ILE A 198 -5.98 4.01 -6.86
C ILE A 198 -6.66 4.17 -8.22
N LEU A 199 -7.51 5.20 -8.37
CA LEU A 199 -8.18 5.51 -9.62
C LEU A 199 -7.17 5.72 -10.76
N CYS A 200 -6.15 6.54 -10.54
CA CYS A 200 -5.08 6.79 -11.50
C CYS A 200 -4.35 5.49 -11.88
N GLY A 201 -4.00 4.65 -10.92
CA GLY A 201 -3.33 3.38 -11.17
C GLY A 201 -4.17 2.43 -12.03
N ILE A 202 -5.46 2.29 -11.73
CA ILE A 202 -6.39 1.47 -12.51
C ILE A 202 -6.54 2.04 -13.94
N LEU A 203 -6.74 3.35 -14.09
CA LEU A 203 -6.88 4.00 -15.39
C LEU A 203 -5.61 3.90 -16.23
N PHE A 204 -4.44 4.03 -15.61
CA PHE A 204 -3.15 3.84 -16.28
C PHE A 204 -3.00 2.41 -16.81
N ALA A 205 -3.29 1.41 -16.00
CA ALA A 205 -3.26 0.00 -16.40
C ALA A 205 -4.33 -0.35 -17.43
N ALA A 206 -5.44 0.40 -17.47
CA ALA A 206 -6.48 0.27 -18.50
C ALA A 206 -6.07 0.89 -19.85
N GLY A 207 -4.92 1.61 -19.93
CA GLY A 207 -4.41 2.17 -21.17
C GLY A 207 -4.96 3.57 -21.50
N ILE A 208 -5.42 4.33 -20.52
CA ILE A 208 -5.82 5.72 -20.71
C ILE A 208 -4.60 6.55 -21.12
N PRO A 209 -4.72 7.42 -22.15
CA PRO A 209 -3.61 8.23 -22.62
C PRO A 209 -3.11 9.21 -21.55
N VAL A 210 -1.78 9.32 -21.42
CA VAL A 210 -1.10 10.14 -20.41
C VAL A 210 -1.57 11.60 -20.39
N ARG A 211 -2.01 12.13 -21.53
CA ARG A 211 -2.57 13.50 -21.64
C ARG A 211 -3.77 13.73 -20.71
N LEU A 212 -4.62 12.71 -20.50
CA LEU A 212 -5.77 12.84 -19.61
C LEU A 212 -5.34 12.90 -18.13
N PHE A 213 -4.22 12.24 -17.76
CA PHE A 213 -3.68 12.38 -16.42
C PHE A 213 -3.14 13.79 -16.14
N ALA A 214 -2.61 14.48 -17.15
CA ALA A 214 -2.23 15.89 -17.01
C ALA A 214 -3.47 16.77 -16.74
N ILE A 215 -4.59 16.51 -17.43
CA ILE A 215 -5.85 17.22 -17.18
C ILE A 215 -6.39 16.89 -15.78
N PHE A 216 -6.43 15.60 -15.39
CA PHE A 216 -6.87 15.21 -14.05
C PHE A 216 -5.94 15.76 -12.95
N GLY A 217 -4.64 15.80 -13.22
CA GLY A 217 -3.65 16.40 -12.33
C GLY A 217 -3.90 17.92 -12.17
N ALA A 218 -4.15 18.63 -13.26
CA ALA A 218 -4.47 20.05 -13.20
C ALA A 218 -5.80 20.32 -12.46
N VAL A 219 -6.87 19.59 -12.81
CA VAL A 219 -8.15 19.71 -12.11
C VAL A 219 -8.02 19.37 -10.63
N GLY A 220 -7.30 18.28 -10.31
CA GLY A 220 -7.02 17.89 -8.93
C GLY A 220 -6.22 18.94 -8.17
N PHE A 221 -5.19 19.51 -8.78
CA PHE A 221 -4.39 20.59 -8.19
C PHE A 221 -5.26 21.83 -7.87
N PHE A 222 -6.06 22.29 -8.81
CA PHE A 222 -6.95 23.44 -8.58
C PHE A 222 -8.04 23.12 -7.55
N ALA A 223 -8.56 21.89 -7.53
CA ALA A 223 -9.53 21.47 -6.51
C ALA A 223 -8.89 21.45 -5.11
N VAL A 224 -7.69 20.89 -4.96
CA VAL A 224 -6.92 20.89 -3.71
C VAL A 224 -6.61 22.32 -3.28
N TRP A 225 -6.17 23.16 -4.20
CA TRP A 225 -5.88 24.57 -3.93
C TRP A 225 -7.13 25.31 -3.42
N ALA A 226 -8.26 25.17 -4.11
CA ALA A 226 -9.53 25.78 -3.67
C ALA A 226 -10.00 25.28 -2.32
N LEU A 227 -9.89 23.96 -2.06
CA LEU A 227 -10.23 23.34 -0.79
C LEU A 227 -9.29 23.78 0.36
N THR A 228 -8.03 24.07 0.05
CA THR A 228 -7.07 24.59 1.02
C THR A 228 -7.40 26.02 1.40
N LEU A 229 -7.73 26.87 0.41
CA LEU A 229 -8.16 28.25 0.66
C LEU A 229 -9.44 28.32 1.49
N ALA A 230 -10.33 27.34 1.37
CA ALA A 230 -11.61 27.29 2.08
C ALA A 230 -11.50 26.84 3.54
N ALA A 231 -10.34 26.30 3.99
CA ALA A 231 -10.20 25.75 5.35
C ALA A 231 -8.87 26.20 5.99
N PRO A 232 -8.90 27.05 7.05
CA PRO A 232 -7.70 27.60 7.68
C PRO A 232 -6.70 26.54 8.14
N TYR A 233 -7.15 25.43 8.71
CA TYR A 233 -6.27 24.35 9.20
C TYR A 233 -5.49 23.65 8.06
N ARG A 234 -6.01 23.68 6.83
CA ARG A 234 -5.29 23.11 5.66
C ARG A 234 -4.23 24.07 5.16
N MET A 235 -4.54 25.37 5.20
CA MET A 235 -3.57 26.39 4.87
C MET A 235 -2.40 26.37 5.87
N GLU A 236 -2.68 26.22 7.16
CA GLU A 236 -1.68 26.08 8.21
C GLU A 236 -0.72 24.92 7.95
N ARG A 237 -1.22 23.75 7.52
CA ARG A 237 -0.35 22.61 7.14
C ARG A 237 0.60 22.94 5.98
N ILE A 238 0.14 23.71 5.00
CA ILE A 238 0.99 24.12 3.84
C ILE A 238 1.98 25.19 4.30
N THR A 239 1.55 26.17 5.09
CA THR A 239 2.42 27.20 5.60
C THR A 239 3.51 26.61 6.48
N ASN A 240 3.16 25.69 7.38
CA ASN A 240 4.11 25.03 8.27
C ASN A 240 5.06 24.06 7.52
N TRP A 241 4.62 23.53 6.38
CA TRP A 241 5.49 22.75 5.50
C TRP A 241 6.51 23.63 4.78
N LEU A 242 6.12 24.84 4.34
CA LEU A 242 7.03 25.79 3.67
C LEU A 242 7.99 26.48 4.65
N ASP A 243 7.54 26.73 5.88
CA ASP A 243 8.31 27.33 6.96
C ASP A 243 8.08 26.57 8.27
N PRO A 244 8.79 25.44 8.48
CA PRO A 244 8.62 24.63 9.70
C PRO A 244 9.02 25.33 10.99
N GLU A 245 9.87 26.38 10.91
CA GLU A 245 10.32 27.11 12.09
C GLU A 245 9.27 28.08 12.63
N SER A 246 8.30 28.47 11.83
CA SER A 246 7.21 29.36 12.24
C SER A 246 6.25 28.72 13.23
N ASP A 247 6.12 27.38 13.22
CA ASP A 247 5.26 26.62 14.11
C ASP A 247 6.06 25.64 14.99
N ARG A 248 6.52 26.14 16.12
CA ARG A 248 7.35 25.37 17.07
C ARG A 248 6.52 24.46 18.02
N LEU A 249 5.21 24.39 17.89
CA LEU A 249 4.34 23.61 18.79
C LEU A 249 3.37 22.68 18.04
N GLY A 250 3.24 22.83 16.72
CA GLY A 250 2.31 22.07 15.89
C GLY A 250 2.98 21.15 14.86
N PHE A 251 2.52 21.20 13.61
CA PHE A 251 3.00 20.32 12.54
C PHE A 251 4.48 20.55 12.18
N GLY A 252 4.99 21.79 12.28
CA GLY A 252 6.40 22.09 12.06
C GLY A 252 7.30 21.42 13.11
N TRP A 253 6.89 21.43 14.37
CA TRP A 253 7.56 20.70 15.46
C TRP A 253 7.64 19.20 15.18
N GLN A 254 6.52 18.59 14.76
CA GLN A 254 6.44 17.16 14.49
C GLN A 254 7.42 16.71 13.39
N VAL A 255 7.51 17.47 12.29
CA VAL A 255 8.47 17.19 11.19
C VAL A 255 9.90 17.37 11.66
N SER A 256 10.20 18.45 12.39
CA SER A 256 11.54 18.74 12.90
C SER A 256 12.03 17.64 13.85
N GLN A 257 11.18 17.19 14.80
CA GLN A 257 11.52 16.09 15.70
C GLN A 257 11.72 14.77 14.97
N GLY A 258 10.90 14.51 13.92
CA GLY A 258 11.09 13.35 13.06
C GLY A 258 12.44 13.37 12.34
N GLN A 259 12.88 14.54 11.85
CA GLN A 259 14.21 14.69 11.21
C GLN A 259 15.34 14.56 12.24
N TYR A 260 15.20 15.09 13.46
CA TYR A 260 16.17 14.89 14.54
C TYR A 260 16.30 13.41 14.91
N ALA A 261 15.19 12.67 15.02
CA ALA A 261 15.22 11.23 15.23
C ALA A 261 16.04 10.50 14.15
N LEU A 262 15.78 10.81 12.87
CA LEU A 262 16.54 10.23 11.77
C LEU A 262 18.03 10.58 11.84
N GLY A 263 18.38 11.82 12.18
CA GLY A 263 19.76 12.29 12.32
C GLY A 263 20.49 11.61 13.50
N THR A 264 19.80 11.45 14.63
CA THR A 264 20.34 10.83 15.85
C THR A 264 20.69 9.35 15.65
N GLY A 265 19.92 8.64 14.81
CA GLY A 265 20.15 7.22 14.57
C GLY A 265 21.43 6.90 13.81
N GLY A 266 21.98 7.83 13.04
CA GLY A 266 23.19 7.58 12.25
C GLY A 266 23.10 6.35 11.36
N VAL A 267 24.19 5.58 11.25
CA VAL A 267 24.24 4.39 10.39
C VAL A 267 23.60 3.16 11.07
N TRP A 268 23.89 2.94 12.34
CA TRP A 268 23.56 1.70 13.06
C TRP A 268 22.37 1.82 14.02
N GLY A 269 21.90 3.05 14.28
CA GLY A 269 20.86 3.31 15.27
C GLY A 269 21.37 3.34 16.70
N VAL A 270 20.51 3.80 17.59
CA VAL A 270 20.78 3.82 19.05
C VAL A 270 20.39 2.51 19.73
N GLY A 271 19.88 1.53 18.99
CA GLY A 271 19.37 0.25 19.49
C GLY A 271 17.87 0.23 19.69
N LEU A 272 17.28 -0.98 19.61
CA LEU A 272 15.85 -1.20 19.83
C LEU A 272 15.44 -0.72 21.23
N GLY A 273 14.36 0.05 21.30
CA GLY A 273 13.89 0.64 22.56
C GLY A 273 14.64 1.90 22.98
N GLY A 274 15.73 2.26 22.28
CA GLY A 274 16.61 3.39 22.63
C GLY A 274 16.17 4.76 22.12
N SER A 275 15.11 4.86 21.33
CA SER A 275 14.61 6.15 20.83
C SER A 275 14.31 7.11 21.97
N ARG A 276 14.80 8.33 21.85
CA ARG A 276 14.55 9.44 22.81
C ARG A 276 13.30 10.22 22.42
N GLU A 277 13.06 10.36 21.12
CA GLU A 277 11.94 11.15 20.60
C GLU A 277 10.56 10.56 20.94
N LYS A 278 10.45 9.23 21.16
CA LYS A 278 9.23 8.56 21.62
C LYS A 278 8.77 8.94 23.03
N TRP A 279 9.61 9.60 23.85
CA TRP A 279 9.29 10.01 25.22
C TRP A 279 8.41 11.27 25.32
N GLY A 280 7.82 11.69 24.24
CA GLY A 280 6.84 12.78 24.18
C GLY A 280 7.26 13.94 23.30
N SER A 281 8.47 13.93 22.74
CA SER A 281 8.93 14.96 21.82
C SER A 281 8.32 14.77 20.42
N LEU A 282 8.07 13.51 20.00
CA LEU A 282 7.51 13.18 18.69
C LEU A 282 6.05 12.74 18.83
N PRO A 283 5.06 13.59 18.46
CA PRO A 283 3.67 13.18 18.38
C PRO A 283 3.47 12.07 17.34
N GLU A 284 2.48 11.22 17.56
CA GLU A 284 2.11 10.13 16.62
C GLU A 284 3.30 9.22 16.22
N ALA A 285 4.25 9.01 17.15
CA ALA A 285 5.47 8.23 16.92
C ALA A 285 5.21 6.76 16.52
N HIS A 286 4.06 6.20 16.91
CA HIS A 286 3.69 4.81 16.62
C HIS A 286 2.74 4.67 15.41
N THR A 287 2.18 5.77 14.91
CA THR A 287 1.27 5.84 13.77
C THR A 287 1.99 6.42 12.54
N ASP A 288 1.83 7.71 12.27
CA ASP A 288 2.29 8.36 11.05
C ASP A 288 3.81 8.62 11.03
N PHE A 289 4.44 8.74 12.20
CA PHE A 289 5.86 9.01 12.39
C PHE A 289 6.67 7.81 12.89
N ILE A 290 6.23 6.59 12.58
CA ILE A 290 6.98 5.38 12.95
C ILE A 290 8.30 5.26 12.17
N PHE A 291 8.37 5.78 10.93
CA PHE A 291 9.58 5.73 10.11
C PHE A 291 10.78 6.46 10.73
N PRO A 292 10.63 7.67 11.32
CA PRO A 292 11.68 8.30 12.14
C PRO A 292 12.14 7.44 13.32
N VAL A 293 11.23 6.82 14.04
CA VAL A 293 11.59 5.94 15.18
C VAL A 293 12.41 4.73 14.69
N ILE A 294 12.04 4.16 13.52
CA ILE A 294 12.86 3.12 12.87
C ILE A 294 14.25 3.66 12.56
N GLY A 295 14.34 4.89 12.05
CA GLY A 295 15.60 5.53 11.74
C GLY A 295 16.45 5.80 12.97
N GLU A 296 15.85 6.25 14.08
CA GLU A 296 16.55 6.48 15.33
C GLU A 296 17.04 5.14 15.95
N GLU A 297 16.20 4.14 16.04
CA GLU A 297 16.52 2.87 16.70
C GLU A 297 17.39 1.92 15.87
N LEU A 298 17.16 1.84 14.55
CA LEU A 298 17.85 0.91 13.63
C LEU A 298 18.79 1.60 12.64
N GLY A 299 18.86 2.91 12.65
CA GLY A 299 19.72 3.71 11.80
C GLY A 299 19.39 3.66 10.32
N LEU A 300 20.36 4.07 9.50
CA LEU A 300 20.25 4.01 8.05
C LEU A 300 20.07 2.57 7.54
N VAL A 301 20.58 1.57 8.23
CA VAL A 301 20.40 0.15 7.88
C VAL A 301 18.93 -0.23 7.99
N GLY A 302 18.24 0.15 9.08
CA GLY A 302 16.81 -0.12 9.27
C GLY A 302 15.92 0.57 8.26
N THR A 303 16.14 1.88 8.04
CA THR A 303 15.36 2.65 7.05
C THR A 303 15.59 2.15 5.63
N SER A 304 16.83 1.83 5.26
CA SER A 304 17.15 1.24 3.95
C SER A 304 16.51 -0.13 3.75
N ALA A 305 16.45 -0.96 4.79
CA ALA A 305 15.76 -2.25 4.73
C ALA A 305 14.24 -2.07 4.48
N VAL A 306 13.60 -1.11 5.14
CA VAL A 306 12.18 -0.78 4.91
C VAL A 306 11.97 -0.33 3.47
N LEU A 307 12.78 0.61 2.97
CA LEU A 307 12.69 1.10 1.60
C LEU A 307 12.90 -0.03 0.57
N LEU A 308 13.88 -0.90 0.81
CA LEU A 308 14.13 -2.07 -0.04
C LEU A 308 12.94 -3.04 -0.05
N LEU A 309 12.34 -3.32 1.09
CA LEU A 309 11.18 -4.21 1.19
C LEU A 309 9.95 -3.62 0.46
N PHE A 310 9.69 -2.32 0.59
CA PHE A 310 8.67 -1.64 -0.21
C PHE A 310 9.01 -1.67 -1.70
N GLY A 311 10.28 -1.49 -2.08
CA GLY A 311 10.75 -1.60 -3.46
C GLY A 311 10.52 -2.99 -4.04
N ILE A 312 10.81 -4.06 -3.28
CA ILE A 312 10.56 -5.46 -3.68
C ILE A 312 9.06 -5.71 -3.82
N LEU A 313 8.25 -5.23 -2.88
CA LEU A 313 6.80 -5.36 -2.91
C LEU A 313 6.22 -4.65 -4.15
N ALA A 314 6.58 -3.40 -4.36
CA ALA A 314 6.17 -2.59 -5.51
C ALA A 314 6.56 -3.24 -6.84
N PHE A 315 7.82 -3.66 -6.98
CA PHE A 315 8.30 -4.38 -8.16
C PHE A 315 7.50 -5.65 -8.44
N SER A 316 7.22 -6.43 -7.40
CA SER A 316 6.50 -7.70 -7.52
C SER A 316 5.04 -7.48 -7.92
N ILE A 317 4.37 -6.46 -7.38
CA ILE A 317 3.01 -6.08 -7.74
C ILE A 317 2.96 -5.54 -9.18
N PHE A 318 3.91 -4.67 -9.55
CA PHE A 318 4.03 -4.15 -10.93
C PHE A 318 4.27 -5.28 -11.93
N ARG A 319 5.14 -6.24 -11.60
CA ARG A 319 5.39 -7.43 -12.42
C ARG A 319 4.13 -8.26 -12.60
N LEU A 320 3.34 -8.47 -11.53
CA LEU A 320 2.05 -9.16 -11.59
C LEU A 320 1.09 -8.45 -12.53
N SER A 321 0.95 -7.13 -12.39
CA SER A 321 0.11 -6.31 -13.25
C SER A 321 0.53 -6.40 -14.72
N ARG A 322 1.82 -6.25 -15.02
CA ARG A 322 2.34 -6.22 -16.39
C ARG A 322 2.24 -7.58 -17.10
N ASN A 323 2.52 -8.68 -16.37
CA ASN A 323 2.62 -10.01 -16.97
C ASN A 323 1.30 -10.77 -17.03
N SER A 324 0.28 -10.32 -16.30
CA SER A 324 -1.02 -11.00 -16.27
C SER A 324 -1.79 -10.81 -17.57
N LYS A 325 -2.28 -11.94 -18.12
CA LYS A 325 -3.18 -11.97 -19.28
C LYS A 325 -4.64 -11.72 -18.89
N GLU A 326 -4.99 -11.88 -17.62
CA GLU A 326 -6.34 -11.67 -17.11
C GLU A 326 -6.51 -10.16 -16.81
N PRO A 327 -7.45 -9.46 -17.49
CA PRO A 327 -7.63 -8.02 -17.31
C PRO A 327 -7.93 -7.62 -15.88
N PHE A 328 -8.76 -8.40 -15.18
CA PHE A 328 -9.07 -8.14 -13.76
C PHE A 328 -7.81 -8.13 -12.89
N VAL A 329 -6.92 -9.12 -13.06
CA VAL A 329 -5.67 -9.22 -12.30
C VAL A 329 -4.76 -8.04 -12.59
N ARG A 330 -4.63 -7.67 -13.86
CA ARG A 330 -3.83 -6.51 -14.30
C ARG A 330 -4.27 -5.23 -13.61
N LEU A 331 -5.59 -4.95 -13.66
CA LEU A 331 -6.19 -3.73 -13.11
C LEU A 331 -6.18 -3.72 -11.57
N ALA A 332 -6.55 -4.84 -10.95
CA ALA A 332 -6.54 -4.96 -9.49
C ALA A 332 -5.12 -4.83 -8.92
N ALA A 333 -4.13 -5.46 -9.55
CA ALA A 333 -2.73 -5.33 -9.13
C ALA A 333 -2.22 -3.88 -9.29
N ALA A 334 -2.59 -3.18 -10.37
CA ALA A 334 -2.25 -1.77 -10.54
C ALA A 334 -2.89 -0.90 -9.45
N GLY A 335 -4.16 -1.12 -9.13
CA GLY A 335 -4.85 -0.37 -8.08
C GLY A 335 -4.24 -0.57 -6.69
N VAL A 336 -4.01 -1.83 -6.29
CA VAL A 336 -3.34 -2.14 -5.01
C VAL A 336 -1.91 -1.60 -4.98
N GLY A 337 -1.17 -1.76 -6.08
CA GLY A 337 0.20 -1.26 -6.20
C GLY A 337 0.28 0.26 -6.05
N SER A 338 -0.59 1.00 -6.73
CA SER A 338 -0.68 2.45 -6.59
C SER A 338 -1.04 2.85 -5.17
N TRP A 339 -1.99 2.19 -4.54
CA TRP A 339 -2.35 2.42 -3.15
C TRP A 339 -1.14 2.28 -2.22
N ILE A 340 -0.52 1.09 -2.16
CA ILE A 340 0.57 0.80 -1.23
C ILE A 340 1.79 1.69 -1.48
N VAL A 341 2.17 1.88 -2.75
CA VAL A 341 3.37 2.65 -3.11
C VAL A 341 3.17 4.13 -2.82
N ILE A 342 2.06 4.71 -3.26
CA ILE A 342 1.82 6.15 -3.06
C ILE A 342 1.61 6.45 -1.57
N GLN A 343 0.94 5.57 -0.83
CA GLN A 343 0.78 5.71 0.61
C GLN A 343 2.15 5.70 1.33
N ALA A 344 3.04 4.77 0.98
CA ALA A 344 4.39 4.73 1.54
C ALA A 344 5.21 5.97 1.15
N VAL A 345 5.14 6.41 -0.12
CA VAL A 345 5.85 7.60 -0.60
C VAL A 345 5.36 8.87 0.11
N ILE A 346 4.04 9.03 0.28
CA ILE A 346 3.48 10.20 0.98
C ILE A 346 3.87 10.19 2.45
N ASN A 347 3.78 9.05 3.16
CA ASN A 347 4.17 8.96 4.55
C ASN A 347 5.66 9.27 4.74
N ILE A 348 6.54 8.59 4.01
CA ILE A 348 7.99 8.80 4.12
C ILE A 348 8.38 10.20 3.66
N GLY A 349 7.77 10.70 2.57
CA GLY A 349 8.00 12.06 2.08
C GLY A 349 7.59 13.15 3.07
N ALA A 350 6.48 12.96 3.79
CA ALA A 350 6.03 13.88 4.84
C ALA A 350 7.01 13.91 6.02
N VAL A 351 7.47 12.74 6.44
CA VAL A 351 8.47 12.61 7.53
C VAL A 351 9.82 13.26 7.16
N LEU A 352 10.22 13.15 5.91
CA LEU A 352 11.45 13.80 5.40
C LEU A 352 11.28 15.31 5.15
N GLY A 353 10.08 15.86 5.33
CA GLY A 353 9.77 17.26 5.03
C GLY A 353 9.63 17.58 3.54
N LEU A 354 9.64 16.56 2.67
CA LEU A 354 9.48 16.72 1.22
C LEU A 354 8.03 16.95 0.80
N LEU A 355 7.09 16.51 1.62
CA LEU A 355 5.64 16.64 1.41
C LEU A 355 4.97 17.14 2.70
N PRO A 356 3.82 17.81 2.60
CA PRO A 356 3.06 18.19 3.78
C PRO A 356 2.54 16.96 4.53
N VAL A 357 2.41 17.05 5.86
CA VAL A 357 1.89 15.97 6.71
C VAL A 357 0.42 15.73 6.39
N THR A 358 0.08 14.49 6.03
CA THR A 358 -1.28 14.10 5.60
C THR A 358 -2.03 13.23 6.60
N GLY A 359 -1.36 12.70 7.63
CA GLY A 359 -1.99 11.80 8.60
C GLY A 359 -2.26 10.39 8.05
N VAL A 360 -1.47 9.93 7.08
CA VAL A 360 -1.63 8.61 6.46
C VAL A 360 -0.55 7.66 6.98
N PRO A 361 -0.92 6.52 7.60
CA PRO A 361 0.07 5.61 8.19
C PRO A 361 0.88 4.86 7.14
N LEU A 362 2.11 4.45 7.50
CA LEU A 362 2.97 3.64 6.64
C LEU A 362 2.39 2.21 6.52
N PRO A 363 2.04 1.73 5.31
CA PRO A 363 1.36 0.45 5.13
C PRO A 363 2.13 -0.71 5.76
N LEU A 364 1.44 -1.65 6.42
CA LEU A 364 1.98 -2.85 7.07
C LEU A 364 2.89 -2.60 8.29
N VAL A 365 3.43 -1.40 8.46
CA VAL A 365 4.43 -1.08 9.49
C VAL A 365 3.82 -0.29 10.64
N SER A 366 3.06 0.78 10.34
CA SER A 366 2.46 1.65 11.35
C SER A 366 1.39 0.98 12.18
N TYR A 367 1.17 1.49 13.38
CA TYR A 367 -0.01 1.16 14.18
C TYR A 367 -1.28 1.63 13.46
N GLY A 368 -2.25 0.72 13.31
CA GLY A 368 -3.52 1.03 12.67
C GLY A 368 -4.26 -0.23 12.23
N GLY A 369 -5.06 -0.82 13.12
CA GLY A 369 -5.78 -2.05 12.80
C GLY A 369 -6.77 -1.89 11.65
N SER A 370 -7.43 -0.72 11.56
CA SER A 370 -8.39 -0.42 10.51
C SER A 370 -7.77 -0.35 9.11
N SER A 371 -6.51 0.08 8.99
CA SER A 371 -5.77 0.13 7.72
C SER A 371 -5.07 -1.20 7.40
N LEU A 372 -4.59 -1.90 8.44
CA LEU A 372 -3.83 -3.14 8.30
C LEU A 372 -4.68 -4.27 7.70
N VAL A 373 -5.92 -4.45 8.17
CA VAL A 373 -6.78 -5.55 7.72
C VAL A 373 -7.17 -5.44 6.24
N PRO A 374 -7.69 -4.30 5.71
CA PRO A 374 -7.95 -4.14 4.27
C PRO A 374 -6.69 -4.27 3.41
N THR A 375 -5.55 -3.77 3.90
CA THR A 375 -4.25 -3.93 3.21
C THR A 375 -3.86 -5.40 3.10
N LEU A 376 -3.97 -6.17 4.18
CA LEU A 376 -3.66 -7.61 4.17
C LEU A 376 -4.65 -8.40 3.29
N ILE A 377 -5.94 -8.03 3.27
CA ILE A 377 -6.94 -8.61 2.35
C ILE A 377 -6.55 -8.34 0.89
N SER A 378 -6.16 -7.10 0.57
CA SER A 378 -5.76 -6.72 -0.79
C SER A 378 -4.52 -7.50 -1.25
N ILE A 379 -3.52 -7.66 -0.37
CA ILE A 379 -2.34 -8.48 -0.63
C ILE A 379 -2.71 -9.96 -0.79
N GLY A 380 -3.60 -10.49 0.05
CA GLY A 380 -4.13 -11.85 -0.08
C GLY A 380 -4.79 -12.08 -1.44
N MET A 381 -5.59 -11.11 -1.92
CA MET A 381 -6.15 -11.12 -3.27
C MET A 381 -5.05 -11.18 -4.34
N LEU A 382 -3.99 -10.36 -4.22
CA LEU A 382 -2.87 -10.41 -5.16
C LEU A 382 -2.12 -11.75 -5.13
N LEU A 383 -1.98 -12.38 -3.96
CA LEU A 383 -1.41 -13.71 -3.82
C LEU A 383 -2.28 -14.78 -4.51
N ALA A 384 -3.61 -14.68 -4.39
CA ALA A 384 -4.53 -15.53 -5.15
C ALA A 384 -4.35 -15.34 -6.67
N CYS A 385 -4.18 -14.09 -7.12
CA CYS A 385 -3.92 -13.76 -8.51
C CYS A 385 -2.58 -14.34 -8.99
N ALA A 386 -1.49 -14.14 -8.26
CA ALA A 386 -0.16 -14.63 -8.60
C ALA A 386 -0.10 -16.17 -8.67
N ARG A 387 -0.80 -16.87 -7.74
CA ARG A 387 -0.91 -18.32 -7.76
C ARG A 387 -1.66 -18.84 -9.00
N ASN A 388 -2.55 -18.05 -9.56
CA ASN A 388 -3.38 -18.39 -10.70
C ASN A 388 -2.73 -18.08 -12.06
N GLU A 389 -1.52 -17.51 -12.11
CA GLU A 389 -0.76 -17.36 -13.34
C GLU A 389 -0.51 -18.71 -14.01
N PRO A 390 -0.54 -18.78 -15.37
CA PRO A 390 -0.44 -20.08 -16.10
C PRO A 390 0.80 -20.88 -15.74
N GLY A 391 1.94 -20.23 -15.52
CA GLY A 391 3.19 -20.86 -15.10
C GLY A 391 3.13 -21.45 -13.70
N ALA A 392 2.60 -20.68 -12.75
CA ALA A 392 2.44 -21.08 -11.35
C ALA A 392 1.47 -22.26 -11.21
N ARG A 393 0.30 -22.21 -11.89
CA ARG A 393 -0.69 -23.29 -11.91
C ARG A 393 -0.08 -24.63 -12.37
N ARG A 394 0.78 -24.64 -13.40
CA ARG A 394 1.42 -25.86 -13.90
C ARG A 394 2.31 -26.49 -12.83
N ILE A 395 3.10 -25.69 -12.12
CA ILE A 395 3.99 -26.18 -11.06
C ILE A 395 3.18 -26.72 -9.87
N ILE A 396 2.16 -26.00 -9.43
CA ILE A 396 1.31 -26.41 -8.31
C ILE A 396 0.61 -27.74 -8.62
N ARG A 397 0.03 -27.88 -9.82
CA ARG A 397 -0.60 -29.16 -10.25
C ARG A 397 0.41 -30.30 -10.25
N ARG A 398 1.62 -30.12 -10.82
CA ARG A 398 2.66 -31.15 -10.81
C ARG A 398 3.03 -31.58 -9.39
N ARG A 399 3.18 -30.64 -8.44
CA ARG A 399 3.46 -30.97 -7.03
C ARG A 399 2.32 -31.73 -6.36
N GLN A 400 1.08 -31.38 -6.64
CA GLN A 400 -0.11 -32.08 -6.11
C GLN A 400 -0.19 -33.51 -6.65
N THR A 401 0.02 -33.72 -7.96
CA THR A 401 0.04 -35.05 -8.57
C THR A 401 1.17 -35.90 -7.99
N ALA A 402 2.38 -35.36 -7.85
CA ALA A 402 3.52 -36.07 -7.26
C ALA A 402 3.27 -36.42 -5.77
N ALA A 403 2.64 -35.53 -4.99
CA ALA A 403 2.28 -35.81 -3.62
C ALA A 403 1.18 -36.88 -3.49
N ALA A 404 0.20 -36.88 -4.42
CA ALA A 404 -0.84 -37.92 -4.47
C ALA A 404 -0.26 -39.32 -4.84
N MET A 405 0.73 -39.36 -5.75
CA MET A 405 1.44 -40.62 -6.11
C MET A 405 2.30 -41.16 -4.94
N ARG A 406 2.85 -40.32 -4.09
CA ARG A 406 3.63 -40.75 -2.91
C ARG A 406 2.78 -41.24 -1.74
N ARG A 407 1.49 -40.98 -1.75
CA ARG A 407 0.53 -41.42 -0.70
C ARG A 407 -0.21 -42.72 -1.08
N ARG A 408 -0.03 -43.18 -2.32
CA ARG A 408 -0.45 -44.50 -2.81
C ARG A 408 0.73 -45.47 -2.78
#